data_554b9a8934dab8405261e7ec0355fd27
#
_entry.id   554b9a8934dab8405261e7ec0355fd27
#
_cell.length_a   1.000
_cell.length_b   1.000
_cell.length_c   1.000
_cell.angle_alpha   90.00
_cell.angle_beta   90.00
_cell.angle_gamma   90.00
#
_symmetry.space_group_name_H-M   'P 1'
#
loop_
_entity.id
_entity.type
_entity.pdbx_description
1 polymer ?
#
loop_
_entity_poly.entity_id
_entity_poly.type
_entity_poly.pdbx_seq_one_letter_code
_entity_poly.pdbx_strand_id
1 'polypeptide(L)'
;MKSYKKMAVMMPFACMLSIGVVSMPTTSFADATKSTILNVNTKSDNVYNEDKFTQDIKDRMTPEGTAANPNTATKYVSKPEYHTDVNNLDITAHFDSWGPTQQIELLSYKNDGLVDQTWYSPEKSIKTTESFTYSNQEGAKLGVSSKSTLAVKIPFVAEGGQEITLSSEFNYTHTSSNTSTHEEQIIFKSQPVICKAGYTTTYFGIVKAANFSGTFKTKSKVHVPKLSYYDQNGYGWTWQESRPNFYNSKVYSLLTNGSKPTPSYLNFESYVQPDNKNIQIPVVDIQSEFSGEGGHYSEIYVKATPIDAPNKSITLPLKEYQNRVAKGLPL
;
A
#
# COMPACT_ATOMS: atom_id res chain seq x y z
N MET A 1 13.75 53.56 -11.92
CA MET A 1 13.48 52.24 -11.29
C MET A 1 12.28 52.40 -10.33
N LYS A 2 11.10 51.91 -10.73
CA LYS A 2 9.91 51.94 -9.91
C LYS A 2 9.56 50.54 -9.44
N SER A 3 9.61 50.34 -8.12
CA SER A 3 9.24 49.10 -7.43
C SER A 3 7.73 48.97 -7.37
N TYR A 4 7.15 47.88 -7.93
CA TYR A 4 5.73 47.56 -7.73
C TYR A 4 5.59 46.54 -6.58
N LYS A 5 5.03 47.02 -5.47
CA LYS A 5 4.54 46.18 -4.37
C LYS A 5 3.27 45.45 -4.82
N LYS A 6 3.29 44.14 -4.84
CA LYS A 6 2.08 43.31 -5.02
C LYS A 6 1.33 43.26 -3.68
N MET A 7 0.14 43.84 -3.68
CA MET A 7 -0.82 43.79 -2.58
C MET A 7 -1.65 42.50 -2.72
N ALA A 8 -1.52 41.57 -1.77
CA ALA A 8 -2.41 40.43 -1.69
C ALA A 8 -3.68 40.82 -0.95
N VAL A 9 -4.80 40.72 -1.64
CA VAL A 9 -6.13 40.89 -1.03
C VAL A 9 -6.59 39.54 -0.53
N MET A 10 -6.63 39.38 0.79
CA MET A 10 -7.33 38.30 1.47
C MET A 10 -8.82 38.66 1.56
N MET A 11 -9.67 37.87 0.90
CA MET A 11 -11.11 37.88 1.17
C MET A 11 -11.46 36.74 2.13
N PRO A 12 -12.17 37.01 3.22
CA PRO A 12 -12.73 35.94 4.04
C PRO A 12 -14.06 35.48 3.44
N PHE A 13 -14.14 34.24 3.01
CA PHE A 13 -15.41 33.60 2.71
C PHE A 13 -15.94 32.97 3.99
N ALA A 14 -16.86 33.66 4.64
CA ALA A 14 -17.72 33.10 5.67
C ALA A 14 -19.01 32.62 4.99
N CYS A 15 -19.15 31.34 4.71
CA CYS A 15 -20.42 30.70 4.38
C CYS A 15 -20.87 29.89 5.59
N MET A 16 -21.79 30.44 6.37
CA MET A 16 -22.63 29.69 7.30
C MET A 16 -23.64 28.87 6.47
N LEU A 17 -23.47 27.56 6.46
CA LEU A 17 -24.51 26.62 6.09
C LEU A 17 -24.92 25.87 7.34
N SER A 18 -26.06 26.24 7.91
CA SER A 18 -26.78 25.46 8.91
C SER A 18 -27.32 24.19 8.23
N ILE A 19 -26.66 23.08 8.43
CA ILE A 19 -27.14 21.77 8.02
C ILE A 19 -27.61 21.06 9.28
N GLY A 20 -28.90 20.69 9.27
CA GLY A 20 -29.53 19.93 10.31
C GLY A 20 -28.74 18.66 10.63
N VAL A 21 -28.46 18.47 11.90
CA VAL A 21 -27.82 17.27 12.43
C VAL A 21 -28.81 16.12 12.30
N VAL A 22 -28.71 15.35 11.21
CA VAL A 22 -29.20 13.99 11.19
C VAL A 22 -28.15 13.16 11.90
N SER A 23 -28.44 12.75 13.13
CA SER A 23 -27.62 11.81 13.88
C SER A 23 -27.62 10.46 13.16
N MET A 24 -26.68 10.23 12.29
CA MET A 24 -26.37 8.87 11.84
C MET A 24 -25.63 8.15 12.99
N PRO A 25 -25.98 6.90 13.29
CA PRO A 25 -25.23 6.14 14.25
C PRO A 25 -23.79 6.01 13.73
N THR A 26 -22.85 6.57 14.49
CA THR A 26 -21.43 6.31 14.31
C THR A 26 -21.17 4.87 14.70
N THR A 27 -21.38 3.94 13.76
CA THR A 27 -20.75 2.63 13.88
C THR A 27 -19.27 2.88 13.72
N SER A 28 -18.56 2.79 14.82
CA SER A 28 -17.10 2.83 14.83
C SER A 28 -16.62 1.68 13.96
N PHE A 29 -15.96 1.98 12.84
CA PHE A 29 -15.32 0.99 11.97
C PHE A 29 -14.16 0.23 12.63
N ALA A 30 -13.97 0.36 13.94
CA ALA A 30 -12.95 -0.35 14.71
C ALA A 30 -13.29 -1.81 15.01
N ASP A 31 -14.52 -2.29 14.75
CA ASP A 31 -14.95 -3.63 15.17
C ASP A 31 -15.19 -4.64 14.04
N ALA A 32 -14.96 -4.26 12.77
CA ALA A 32 -15.18 -5.16 11.63
C ALA A 32 -13.92 -5.81 11.08
N THR A 33 -12.74 -5.48 11.58
CA THR A 33 -11.51 -6.21 11.27
C THR A 33 -11.07 -7.07 12.45
N LYS A 34 -11.92 -8.00 12.89
CA LYS A 34 -11.40 -9.29 13.30
C LYS A 34 -10.94 -10.01 12.04
N SER A 35 -9.88 -9.52 11.43
CA SER A 35 -8.96 -10.34 10.68
C SER A 35 -8.68 -11.53 11.60
N THR A 36 -9.11 -12.69 11.19
CA THR A 36 -8.58 -13.94 11.73
C THR A 36 -7.11 -13.90 11.34
N ILE A 37 -6.29 -13.26 12.17
CA ILE A 37 -4.87 -13.46 12.17
C ILE A 37 -4.78 -14.96 12.42
N LEU A 38 -4.60 -15.70 11.34
CA LEU A 38 -4.06 -17.04 11.43
C LEU A 38 -2.73 -16.83 12.15
N ASN A 39 -2.76 -17.04 13.48
CA ASN A 39 -1.58 -17.22 14.29
C ASN A 39 -0.89 -18.48 13.73
N VAL A 40 -0.23 -18.32 12.61
CA VAL A 40 0.79 -19.26 12.18
C VAL A 40 1.96 -18.99 13.10
N ASN A 41 1.86 -19.53 14.30
CA ASN A 41 2.97 -19.70 15.23
C ASN A 41 3.96 -20.73 14.63
N THR A 42 4.44 -20.49 13.44
CA THR A 42 5.67 -21.05 12.97
C THR A 42 6.76 -20.11 13.48
N LYS A 43 7.24 -20.35 14.68
CA LYS A 43 8.57 -19.93 15.11
C LYS A 43 9.55 -20.60 14.14
N SER A 44 9.65 -20.06 12.94
CA SER A 44 10.67 -20.48 11.99
C SER A 44 11.96 -19.85 12.49
N ASP A 45 12.94 -20.69 12.85
CA ASP A 45 14.30 -20.25 13.16
C ASP A 45 14.96 -19.47 12.02
N ASN A 46 14.28 -19.39 10.88
CA ASN A 46 14.71 -18.75 9.65
C ASN A 46 14.18 -17.31 9.48
N VAL A 47 13.38 -16.78 10.41
CA VAL A 47 12.90 -15.39 10.34
C VAL A 47 13.93 -14.48 10.99
N TYR A 48 14.29 -13.41 10.28
CA TYR A 48 15.17 -12.38 10.81
C TYR A 48 14.55 -11.70 12.03
N ASN A 49 15.34 -11.58 13.09
CA ASN A 49 15.00 -10.84 14.30
C ASN A 49 16.21 -9.97 14.70
N GLU A 50 16.02 -8.66 14.90
CA GLU A 50 17.07 -7.71 15.20
C GLU A 50 17.81 -8.03 16.51
N ASP A 51 17.05 -8.43 17.54
CA ASP A 51 17.65 -8.77 18.84
C ASP A 51 18.50 -10.04 18.73
N LYS A 52 18.01 -11.06 18.00
CA LYS A 52 18.73 -12.29 17.71
C LYS A 52 19.99 -11.99 16.88
N PHE A 53 19.89 -11.16 15.85
CA PHE A 53 21.03 -10.73 15.04
C PHE A 53 22.10 -10.02 15.88
N THR A 54 21.68 -9.08 16.72
CA THR A 54 22.56 -8.36 17.64
C THR A 54 23.22 -9.33 18.63
N GLN A 55 22.48 -10.28 19.15
CA GLN A 55 23.00 -11.28 20.08
C GLN A 55 23.98 -12.25 19.36
N ASP A 56 23.64 -12.70 18.16
CA ASP A 56 24.52 -13.54 17.35
C ASP A 56 25.88 -12.88 17.06
N ILE A 57 25.88 -11.56 16.82
CA ILE A 57 27.12 -10.78 16.68
C ILE A 57 27.88 -10.77 18.04
N LYS A 58 27.22 -10.40 19.14
CA LYS A 58 27.85 -10.35 20.46
C LYS A 58 28.47 -11.69 20.87
N ASP A 59 27.78 -12.78 20.59
CA ASP A 59 28.24 -14.13 20.92
C ASP A 59 29.50 -14.54 20.15
N ARG A 60 29.75 -13.94 19.00
CA ARG A 60 30.92 -14.20 18.15
C ARG A 60 32.05 -13.21 18.34
N MET A 61 31.83 -12.13 19.09
CA MET A 61 32.89 -11.17 19.41
C MET A 61 33.89 -11.79 20.38
N THR A 62 35.11 -11.84 19.98
CA THR A 62 36.23 -12.37 20.74
C THR A 62 37.33 -11.28 20.93
N PRO A 63 38.16 -11.42 21.95
CA PRO A 63 39.32 -10.54 22.10
C PRO A 63 40.25 -10.66 20.88
N GLU A 64 40.81 -9.53 20.47
CA GLU A 64 41.92 -9.52 19.53
C GLU A 64 43.23 -9.53 20.36
N GLY A 65 43.95 -10.64 20.25
CA GLY A 65 45.15 -10.87 21.06
C GLY A 65 44.89 -11.65 22.35
N THR A 66 45.95 -11.94 23.08
CA THR A 66 45.94 -12.81 24.27
C THR A 66 45.66 -12.09 25.59
N ALA A 67 45.55 -10.77 25.60
CA ALA A 67 45.52 -9.97 26.81
C ALA A 67 44.12 -9.80 27.44
N ALA A 68 43.05 -9.86 26.62
CA ALA A 68 41.71 -9.58 27.11
C ALA A 68 41.04 -10.82 27.71
N ASN A 69 40.40 -10.67 28.88
CA ASN A 69 39.65 -11.74 29.55
C ASN A 69 38.23 -11.81 28.98
N PRO A 70 37.87 -12.90 28.29
CA PRO A 70 36.53 -13.02 27.67
C PRO A 70 35.37 -13.06 28.67
N ASN A 71 35.64 -13.48 29.93
CA ASN A 71 34.62 -13.63 30.95
C ASN A 71 34.15 -12.30 31.57
N THR A 72 34.95 -11.24 31.41
CA THR A 72 34.67 -9.90 31.96
C THR A 72 34.43 -8.86 30.86
N ALA A 73 34.27 -9.31 29.62
CA ALA A 73 34.17 -8.42 28.48
C ALA A 73 32.80 -7.79 28.33
N THR A 74 32.79 -6.48 28.15
CA THR A 74 31.62 -5.73 27.71
C THR A 74 31.59 -5.69 26.17
N LYS A 75 30.50 -6.16 25.60
CA LYS A 75 30.27 -6.22 24.15
C LYS A 75 29.17 -5.24 23.75
N TYR A 76 29.49 -4.33 22.89
CA TYR A 76 28.55 -3.35 22.35
C TYR A 76 28.37 -3.55 20.86
N VAL A 77 27.11 -3.58 20.44
CA VAL A 77 26.68 -3.59 19.05
C VAL A 77 25.71 -2.42 18.89
N SER A 78 25.99 -1.47 18.04
CA SER A 78 25.04 -0.39 17.75
C SER A 78 23.80 -0.95 17.09
N LYS A 79 22.71 -0.20 17.16
CA LYS A 79 21.46 -0.55 16.46
C LYS A 79 21.75 -0.74 14.97
N PRO A 80 21.29 -1.86 14.36
CA PRO A 80 21.40 -2.06 12.93
C PRO A 80 20.65 -1.00 12.12
N GLU A 81 21.22 -0.63 11.00
CA GLU A 81 20.59 0.22 9.98
C GLU A 81 20.26 -0.63 8.77
N TYR A 82 19.13 -0.35 8.14
CA TYR A 82 18.63 -1.15 7.02
C TYR A 82 18.55 -0.31 5.75
N HIS A 83 18.97 -0.90 4.65
CA HIS A 83 18.84 -0.31 3.33
C HIS A 83 18.08 -1.26 2.42
N THR A 84 16.80 -0.94 2.19
CA THR A 84 15.88 -1.76 1.42
C THR A 84 15.84 -1.28 -0.03
N ASP A 85 15.97 -2.20 -0.97
CA ASP A 85 15.74 -1.92 -2.38
C ASP A 85 14.24 -1.95 -2.67
N VAL A 86 13.65 -0.77 -2.71
CA VAL A 86 12.21 -0.58 -2.97
C VAL A 86 11.81 -0.77 -4.42
N ASN A 87 12.78 -0.82 -5.35
CA ASN A 87 12.50 -1.02 -6.76
C ASN A 87 12.31 -2.50 -7.11
N ASN A 88 12.69 -3.41 -6.22
CA ASN A 88 12.60 -4.86 -6.39
C ASN A 88 11.67 -5.50 -5.35
N LEU A 89 10.49 -4.91 -5.15
CA LEU A 89 9.45 -5.49 -4.32
C LEU A 89 8.71 -6.59 -5.08
N ASP A 90 8.68 -7.79 -4.53
CA ASP A 90 7.79 -8.87 -5.00
C ASP A 90 6.46 -8.74 -4.26
N ILE A 91 5.43 -8.30 -4.99
CA ILE A 91 4.11 -7.98 -4.44
C ILE A 91 3.11 -9.00 -4.96
N THR A 92 2.42 -9.65 -4.03
CA THR A 92 1.28 -10.51 -4.33
C THR A 92 0.05 -9.95 -3.63
N ALA A 93 -0.97 -9.59 -4.42
CA ALA A 93 -2.24 -9.09 -3.92
C ALA A 93 -3.39 -10.04 -4.30
N HIS A 94 -4.38 -10.12 -3.44
CA HIS A 94 -5.60 -10.91 -3.65
C HIS A 94 -6.80 -10.00 -3.48
N PHE A 95 -7.80 -10.20 -4.34
CA PHE A 95 -9.11 -9.59 -4.18
C PHE A 95 -9.89 -10.33 -3.10
N ASP A 96 -10.37 -9.62 -2.09
CA ASP A 96 -11.13 -10.19 -0.98
C ASP A 96 -12.64 -9.99 -1.18
N SER A 97 -13.06 -8.75 -1.46
CA SER A 97 -14.47 -8.40 -1.67
C SER A 97 -14.62 -7.02 -2.30
N TRP A 98 -15.84 -6.68 -2.69
CA TRP A 98 -16.18 -5.29 -3.00
C TRP A 98 -16.53 -4.50 -1.74
N GLY A 99 -16.04 -3.29 -1.65
CA GLY A 99 -16.51 -2.29 -0.71
C GLY A 99 -17.93 -1.77 -1.05
N PRO A 100 -18.43 -0.81 -0.28
CA PRO A 100 -19.73 -0.20 -0.51
C PRO A 100 -19.85 0.40 -1.91
N THR A 101 -20.98 0.16 -2.58
CA THR A 101 -21.27 0.79 -3.86
C THR A 101 -21.65 2.25 -3.67
N GLN A 102 -20.90 3.15 -4.29
CA GLN A 102 -21.29 4.55 -4.42
C GLN A 102 -22.01 4.76 -5.75
N GLN A 103 -23.04 5.60 -5.74
CA GLN A 103 -23.84 5.89 -6.92
C GLN A 103 -23.97 7.40 -7.11
N ILE A 104 -23.87 7.85 -8.37
CA ILE A 104 -24.13 9.23 -8.77
C ILE A 104 -25.08 9.27 -9.95
N GLU A 105 -26.20 10.00 -9.80
CA GLU A 105 -27.07 10.26 -10.92
C GLU A 105 -26.40 11.20 -11.92
N LEU A 106 -26.29 10.77 -13.16
CA LEU A 106 -25.68 11.55 -14.24
C LEU A 106 -26.75 12.34 -14.98
N LEU A 107 -27.86 11.70 -15.33
CA LEU A 107 -29.00 12.31 -16.02
C LEU A 107 -30.28 11.54 -15.71
N SER A 108 -31.38 12.26 -15.50
CA SER A 108 -32.72 11.67 -15.48
C SER A 108 -33.60 12.47 -16.43
N TYR A 109 -34.27 11.77 -17.36
CA TYR A 109 -35.14 12.40 -18.36
C TYR A 109 -36.40 11.58 -18.58
N LYS A 110 -37.56 12.26 -18.55
CA LYS A 110 -38.86 11.70 -18.89
C LYS A 110 -39.18 12.02 -20.35
N ASN A 111 -39.26 11.00 -21.21
CA ASN A 111 -39.64 11.14 -22.59
C ASN A 111 -41.10 10.68 -22.78
N ASP A 112 -42.01 11.63 -22.68
CA ASP A 112 -43.45 11.40 -22.94
C ASP A 112 -43.82 11.68 -24.41
N GLY A 113 -42.85 11.92 -25.28
CA GLY A 113 -42.99 12.03 -26.71
C GLY A 113 -43.21 10.69 -27.42
N LEU A 114 -43.42 10.76 -28.75
CA LEU A 114 -43.66 9.58 -29.59
C LEU A 114 -42.38 8.98 -30.21
N VAL A 115 -41.24 9.66 -30.07
CA VAL A 115 -39.96 9.26 -30.66
C VAL A 115 -38.86 9.24 -29.61
N ASP A 116 -37.90 8.36 -29.83
CA ASP A 116 -36.70 8.31 -29.00
C ASP A 116 -35.93 9.62 -29.13
N GLN A 117 -35.37 10.10 -28.01
CA GLN A 117 -34.58 11.34 -27.94
C GLN A 117 -33.19 11.05 -27.45
N THR A 118 -32.20 11.77 -27.96
CA THR A 118 -30.82 11.68 -27.49
C THR A 118 -30.46 12.95 -26.74
N TRP A 119 -30.01 12.77 -25.49
CA TRP A 119 -29.49 13.84 -24.66
C TRP A 119 -28.04 13.59 -24.31
N TYR A 120 -27.33 14.58 -23.81
CA TYR A 120 -25.97 14.44 -23.31
C TYR A 120 -25.98 14.49 -21.80
N SER A 121 -25.39 13.49 -21.15
CA SER A 121 -25.17 13.54 -19.72
C SER A 121 -24.16 14.64 -19.39
N PRO A 122 -24.29 15.39 -18.29
CA PRO A 122 -23.22 16.25 -17.80
C PRO A 122 -22.03 15.41 -17.37
N GLU A 123 -20.85 16.01 -17.37
CA GLU A 123 -19.68 15.43 -16.71
C GLU A 123 -19.90 15.56 -15.19
N LYS A 124 -19.71 14.48 -14.48
CA LYS A 124 -19.77 14.42 -13.01
C LYS A 124 -18.65 13.56 -12.47
N SER A 125 -18.27 13.81 -11.20
CA SER A 125 -17.24 13.03 -10.53
C SER A 125 -17.66 12.59 -9.13
N ILE A 126 -17.10 11.47 -8.70
CA ILE A 126 -17.16 10.97 -7.33
C ILE A 126 -15.73 11.01 -6.77
N LYS A 127 -15.58 11.53 -5.56
CA LYS A 127 -14.36 11.34 -4.77
C LYS A 127 -14.47 10.07 -3.95
N THR A 128 -13.42 9.31 -3.93
CA THR A 128 -13.31 8.07 -3.19
C THR A 128 -11.98 8.03 -2.46
N THR A 129 -11.93 7.35 -1.33
CA THR A 129 -10.71 7.22 -0.52
C THR A 129 -10.16 5.83 -0.69
N GLU A 130 -8.89 5.76 -1.02
CA GLU A 130 -8.14 4.52 -0.97
C GLU A 130 -7.35 4.44 0.33
N SER A 131 -7.21 3.24 0.87
CA SER A 131 -6.47 2.99 2.09
C SER A 131 -5.55 1.78 1.93
N PHE A 132 -4.39 1.85 2.56
CA PHE A 132 -3.40 0.78 2.58
C PHE A 132 -2.77 0.70 3.96
N THR A 133 -2.92 -0.45 4.58
CA THR A 133 -2.32 -0.75 5.88
C THR A 133 -1.38 -1.93 5.73
N TYR A 134 -0.17 -1.80 6.24
CA TYR A 134 0.78 -2.90 6.23
C TYR A 134 1.41 -3.09 7.61
N SER A 135 1.84 -4.32 7.86
CA SER A 135 2.63 -4.70 9.02
C SER A 135 3.78 -5.59 8.58
N ASN A 136 4.98 -5.30 9.05
CA ASN A 136 6.10 -6.21 8.86
C ASN A 136 5.95 -7.40 9.78
N GLN A 137 6.32 -8.59 9.30
CA GLN A 137 6.43 -9.76 10.16
C GLN A 137 7.37 -9.49 11.34
N GLU A 138 7.07 -10.12 12.48
CA GLU A 138 7.76 -9.87 13.76
C GLU A 138 9.27 -9.74 13.62
N GLY A 139 9.82 -8.62 14.06
CA GLY A 139 11.24 -8.37 14.23
C GLY A 139 11.91 -7.45 13.22
N ALA A 140 11.35 -7.23 12.04
CA ALA A 140 11.92 -6.33 11.05
C ALA A 140 11.55 -4.86 11.33
N LYS A 141 12.20 -4.23 12.27
CA LYS A 141 12.18 -2.77 12.39
C LYS A 141 13.08 -2.19 11.32
N LEU A 142 12.51 -1.85 10.18
CA LEU A 142 13.21 -1.16 9.12
C LEU A 142 13.35 0.32 9.50
N GLY A 143 14.50 0.67 10.05
CA GLY A 143 14.81 2.04 10.46
C GLY A 143 15.18 2.95 9.29
N VAL A 144 14.47 2.91 8.17
CA VAL A 144 14.76 3.77 7.02
C VAL A 144 13.70 4.84 6.87
N SER A 145 14.13 6.09 6.86
CA SER A 145 13.27 7.27 6.70
C SER A 145 12.89 7.56 5.23
N SER A 146 13.13 6.64 4.31
CA SER A 146 12.79 6.82 2.90
C SER A 146 11.31 6.52 2.64
N LYS A 147 10.66 7.41 1.91
CA LYS A 147 9.33 7.20 1.34
C LYS A 147 9.49 6.64 -0.06
N SER A 148 8.68 5.67 -0.40
CA SER A 148 8.57 5.14 -1.76
C SER A 148 7.11 4.97 -2.13
N THR A 149 6.80 5.07 -3.42
CA THR A 149 5.46 4.76 -3.92
C THR A 149 5.39 3.28 -4.24
N LEU A 150 4.37 2.62 -3.70
CA LEU A 150 4.09 1.20 -3.91
C LEU A 150 2.89 1.07 -4.84
N ALA A 151 3.10 0.52 -6.04
CA ALA A 151 2.01 0.19 -6.95
C ALA A 151 1.50 -1.23 -6.67
N VAL A 152 0.27 -1.33 -6.18
CA VAL A 152 -0.40 -2.61 -5.90
C VAL A 152 -1.33 -2.96 -7.04
N LYS A 153 -1.18 -4.16 -7.62
CA LYS A 153 -2.06 -4.71 -8.64
C LYS A 153 -2.96 -5.77 -8.01
N ILE A 154 -4.26 -5.58 -8.09
CA ILE A 154 -5.28 -6.41 -7.46
C ILE A 154 -5.99 -7.21 -8.55
N PRO A 155 -5.68 -8.49 -8.74
CA PRO A 155 -6.36 -9.32 -9.72
C PRO A 155 -7.71 -9.79 -9.18
N PHE A 156 -8.74 -9.76 -10.01
CA PHE A 156 -10.03 -10.37 -9.70
C PHE A 156 -10.74 -10.85 -10.97
N VAL A 157 -11.74 -11.70 -10.80
CA VAL A 157 -12.59 -12.19 -11.89
C VAL A 157 -13.93 -11.48 -11.81
N ALA A 158 -14.24 -10.68 -12.83
CA ALA A 158 -15.51 -9.98 -12.93
C ALA A 158 -16.68 -10.95 -13.17
N GLU A 159 -17.89 -10.46 -12.94
CA GLU A 159 -19.12 -11.17 -13.31
C GLU A 159 -19.09 -11.46 -14.82
N GLY A 160 -19.21 -12.75 -15.19
CA GLY A 160 -19.00 -13.22 -16.57
C GLY A 160 -17.65 -13.86 -16.85
N GLY A 161 -16.78 -14.05 -15.85
CA GLY A 161 -15.54 -14.78 -15.97
C GLY A 161 -14.37 -14.02 -16.59
N GLN A 162 -14.51 -12.71 -16.77
CA GLN A 162 -13.46 -11.86 -17.32
C GLN A 162 -12.44 -11.49 -16.23
N GLU A 163 -11.18 -11.80 -16.45
CA GLU A 163 -10.10 -11.39 -15.55
C GLU A 163 -9.85 -9.88 -15.68
N ILE A 164 -9.83 -9.19 -14.56
CA ILE A 164 -9.56 -7.76 -14.46
C ILE A 164 -8.44 -7.56 -13.43
N THR A 165 -7.57 -6.59 -13.70
CA THR A 165 -6.57 -6.13 -12.74
C THR A 165 -6.84 -4.67 -12.41
N LEU A 166 -7.08 -4.38 -11.15
CA LEU A 166 -7.16 -3.02 -10.62
C LEU A 166 -5.78 -2.60 -10.11
N SER A 167 -5.49 -1.30 -10.16
CA SER A 167 -4.21 -0.77 -9.70
C SER A 167 -4.43 0.38 -8.74
N SER A 168 -3.65 0.40 -7.67
CA SER A 168 -3.61 1.50 -6.71
C SER A 168 -2.16 1.83 -6.37
N GLU A 169 -1.89 3.10 -6.11
CA GLU A 169 -0.57 3.58 -5.72
C GLU A 169 -0.60 4.14 -4.31
N PHE A 170 0.24 3.64 -3.43
CA PHE A 170 0.30 4.06 -2.03
C PHE A 170 1.68 4.55 -1.66
N ASN A 171 1.74 5.53 -0.77
CA ASN A 171 2.99 5.95 -0.16
C ASN A 171 3.40 4.97 0.93
N TYR A 172 4.53 4.30 0.71
CA TYR A 172 5.11 3.37 1.64
C TYR A 172 6.27 4.01 2.40
N THR A 173 6.27 3.88 3.72
CA THR A 173 7.39 4.27 4.58
C THR A 173 7.96 3.03 5.25
N HIS A 174 9.30 2.92 5.32
CA HIS A 174 9.98 1.74 5.87
C HIS A 174 9.91 1.69 7.41
N THR A 175 8.70 1.69 7.96
CA THR A 175 8.42 1.52 9.40
C THR A 175 7.83 0.14 9.67
N SER A 176 7.74 -0.27 10.93
CA SER A 176 7.21 -1.59 11.32
C SER A 176 5.74 -1.80 10.92
N SER A 177 4.96 -0.74 10.90
CA SER A 177 3.58 -0.71 10.41
C SER A 177 3.18 0.71 10.08
N ASN A 178 2.30 0.87 9.11
CA ASN A 178 1.74 2.18 8.76
C ASN A 178 0.43 2.02 8.00
N THR A 179 -0.40 3.05 8.07
CA THR A 179 -1.58 3.20 7.21
C THR A 179 -1.39 4.43 6.34
N SER A 180 -1.55 4.27 5.04
CA SER A 180 -1.53 5.34 4.05
C SER A 180 -2.91 5.47 3.44
N THR A 181 -3.39 6.70 3.28
CA THR A 181 -4.66 7.00 2.61
C THR A 181 -4.44 8.08 1.57
N HIS A 182 -5.17 8.00 0.46
CA HIS A 182 -5.25 9.10 -0.50
C HIS A 182 -6.66 9.18 -1.11
N GLU A 183 -7.00 10.36 -1.61
CA GLU A 183 -8.26 10.56 -2.34
C GLU A 183 -8.02 10.40 -3.83
N GLU A 184 -8.91 9.67 -4.50
CA GLU A 184 -8.98 9.57 -5.94
C GLU A 184 -10.30 10.15 -6.44
N GLN A 185 -10.27 10.73 -7.64
CA GLN A 185 -11.45 11.28 -8.28
C GLN A 185 -11.79 10.49 -9.53
N ILE A 186 -12.93 9.82 -9.49
CA ILE A 186 -13.49 9.08 -10.63
C ILE A 186 -14.40 10.00 -11.43
N ILE A 187 -14.09 10.20 -12.71
CA ILE A 187 -14.79 11.13 -13.59
C ILE A 187 -15.65 10.36 -14.59
N PHE A 188 -16.95 10.61 -14.58
CA PHE A 188 -17.91 10.17 -15.60
C PHE A 188 -18.03 11.28 -16.64
N LYS A 189 -17.41 11.06 -17.80
CA LYS A 189 -17.41 12.02 -18.88
C LYS A 189 -18.80 12.14 -19.51
N SER A 190 -19.11 13.34 -20.06
CA SER A 190 -20.30 13.57 -20.84
C SER A 190 -20.39 12.60 -22.03
N GLN A 191 -21.57 12.02 -22.24
CA GLN A 191 -21.81 11.09 -23.35
C GLN A 191 -23.28 11.13 -23.81
N PRO A 192 -23.55 10.75 -25.07
CA PRO A 192 -24.90 10.69 -25.58
C PRO A 192 -25.70 9.59 -24.90
N VAL A 193 -26.94 9.91 -24.54
CA VAL A 193 -27.88 9.09 -23.81
C VAL A 193 -29.16 9.00 -24.62
N ILE A 194 -29.55 7.80 -25.00
CA ILE A 194 -30.83 7.55 -25.66
C ILE A 194 -31.94 7.46 -24.61
N CYS A 195 -32.93 8.31 -24.71
CA CYS A 195 -34.12 8.31 -23.85
C CYS A 195 -35.32 7.79 -24.68
N LYS A 196 -35.70 6.56 -24.44
CA LYS A 196 -36.73 5.89 -25.21
C LYS A 196 -38.12 6.54 -25.00
N ALA A 197 -38.90 6.66 -26.08
CA ALA A 197 -40.26 7.16 -26.01
C ALA A 197 -41.12 6.34 -25.06
N GLY A 198 -41.93 7.01 -24.22
CA GLY A 198 -42.79 6.37 -23.21
C GLY A 198 -42.02 5.94 -21.93
N TYR A 199 -40.78 6.32 -21.75
CA TYR A 199 -39.97 5.96 -20.59
C TYR A 199 -39.43 7.17 -19.85
N THR A 200 -39.26 7.02 -18.53
CA THR A 200 -38.31 7.80 -17.76
C THR A 200 -36.98 7.05 -17.73
N THR A 201 -35.94 7.67 -18.29
CA THR A 201 -34.59 7.07 -18.36
C THR A 201 -33.66 7.77 -17.37
N THR A 202 -33.14 7.02 -16.43
CA THR A 202 -32.18 7.52 -15.44
C THR A 202 -30.82 6.87 -15.67
N TYR A 203 -29.84 7.68 -15.95
CA TYR A 203 -28.42 7.31 -16.08
C TYR A 203 -27.70 7.56 -14.77
N PHE A 204 -26.96 6.58 -14.31
CA PHE A 204 -26.16 6.74 -13.10
C PHE A 204 -24.85 5.97 -13.19
N GLY A 205 -23.82 6.59 -12.64
CA GLY A 205 -22.53 5.96 -12.45
C GLY A 205 -22.49 5.23 -11.12
N ILE A 206 -21.90 4.06 -11.10
CA ILE A 206 -21.52 3.36 -9.88
C ILE A 206 -20.00 3.29 -9.77
N VAL A 207 -19.51 3.36 -8.54
CA VAL A 207 -18.10 3.14 -8.19
C VAL A 207 -18.05 2.18 -7.02
N LYS A 208 -17.15 1.21 -7.12
CA LYS A 208 -16.84 0.26 -6.03
C LYS A 208 -15.33 0.21 -5.87
N ALA A 209 -14.84 0.26 -4.66
CA ALA A 209 -13.46 -0.06 -4.35
C ALA A 209 -13.32 -1.54 -4.06
N ALA A 210 -12.17 -2.12 -4.40
CA ALA A 210 -11.84 -3.48 -4.02
C ALA A 210 -11.24 -3.49 -2.61
N ASN A 211 -11.74 -4.34 -1.74
CA ASN A 211 -11.01 -4.76 -0.55
C ASN A 211 -10.00 -5.81 -0.98
N PHE A 212 -8.78 -5.65 -0.56
CA PHE A 212 -7.68 -6.53 -0.94
C PHE A 212 -6.74 -6.78 0.22
N SER A 213 -6.05 -7.91 0.16
CA SER A 213 -4.97 -8.26 1.05
C SER A 213 -3.82 -8.88 0.27
N GLY A 214 -2.67 -9.04 0.91
CA GLY A 214 -1.54 -9.65 0.25
C GLY A 214 -0.26 -9.58 1.06
N THR A 215 0.83 -9.90 0.36
CA THR A 215 2.17 -9.84 0.90
C THR A 215 3.09 -9.10 -0.05
N PHE A 216 4.08 -8.44 0.49
CA PHE A 216 5.23 -8.03 -0.29
C PHE A 216 6.51 -8.58 0.35
N LYS A 217 7.46 -8.94 -0.51
CA LYS A 217 8.78 -9.43 -0.13
C LYS A 217 9.84 -8.52 -0.70
N THR A 218 10.86 -8.29 0.08
CA THR A 218 12.02 -7.54 -0.36
C THR A 218 13.26 -7.98 0.40
N LYS A 219 14.41 -7.55 -0.08
CA LYS A 219 15.68 -7.74 0.60
C LYS A 219 16.17 -6.43 1.17
N SER A 220 16.74 -6.50 2.36
CA SER A 220 17.37 -5.36 2.98
C SER A 220 18.79 -5.66 3.36
N LYS A 221 19.71 -4.78 2.97
CA LYS A 221 21.09 -4.79 3.43
C LYS A 221 21.13 -4.32 4.87
N VAL A 222 21.88 -5.03 5.71
CA VAL A 222 21.99 -4.71 7.14
C VAL A 222 23.37 -4.12 7.42
N HIS A 223 23.37 -2.96 8.01
CA HIS A 223 24.57 -2.24 8.41
C HIS A 223 24.61 -2.08 9.94
N VAL A 224 25.75 -2.35 10.55
CA VAL A 224 25.99 -2.12 11.99
C VAL A 224 27.09 -1.06 12.11
N PRO A 225 26.74 0.20 12.43
CA PRO A 225 27.70 1.31 12.41
C PRO A 225 28.87 1.17 13.38
N LYS A 226 28.65 0.53 14.52
CA LYS A 226 29.68 0.44 15.54
C LYS A 226 29.64 -0.88 16.30
N LEU A 227 30.80 -1.48 16.49
CA LEU A 227 31.06 -2.62 17.37
C LEU A 227 32.16 -2.25 18.35
N SER A 228 32.05 -2.69 19.61
CA SER A 228 33.18 -2.62 20.55
C SER A 228 33.18 -3.78 21.51
N TYR A 229 34.40 -4.19 21.88
CA TYR A 229 34.71 -5.27 22.80
C TYR A 229 35.79 -4.78 23.75
N TYR A 230 35.53 -4.75 25.04
CA TYR A 230 36.50 -4.35 26.07
C TYR A 230 36.30 -5.21 27.31
N ASP A 231 37.40 -5.67 27.88
CA ASP A 231 37.40 -6.32 29.20
C ASP A 231 37.45 -5.26 30.33
N GLN A 232 37.36 -5.75 31.57
CA GLN A 232 37.40 -4.89 32.76
C GLN A 232 38.70 -4.08 32.93
N ASN A 233 39.77 -4.49 32.26
CA ASN A 233 41.10 -3.80 32.29
C ASN A 233 41.24 -2.81 31.15
N GLY A 234 40.23 -2.65 30.30
CA GLY A 234 40.24 -1.78 29.15
C GLY A 234 40.93 -2.37 27.91
N TYR A 235 41.32 -3.65 27.96
CA TYR A 235 41.83 -4.33 26.77
C TYR A 235 40.72 -4.71 25.80
N GLY A 236 40.83 -4.31 24.56
CA GLY A 236 39.80 -4.60 23.57
C GLY A 236 39.95 -3.82 22.29
N TRP A 237 38.92 -3.74 21.55
CA TRP A 237 38.88 -3.08 20.25
C TRP A 237 37.52 -2.37 20.00
N THR A 238 37.59 -1.31 19.18
CA THR A 238 36.42 -0.68 18.59
C THR A 238 36.56 -0.72 17.08
N TRP A 239 35.51 -1.13 16.43
CA TRP A 239 35.33 -1.02 15.00
C TRP A 239 34.18 -0.05 14.72
N GLN A 240 34.38 0.91 13.86
CA GLN A 240 33.38 1.88 13.47
C GLN A 240 33.48 2.13 11.97
N GLU A 241 32.34 2.04 11.32
CA GLU A 241 32.17 2.38 9.90
C GLU A 241 31.51 3.74 9.81
N SER A 242 32.22 4.69 9.24
CA SER A 242 31.73 6.07 9.07
C SER A 242 31.15 6.33 7.68
N ARG A 243 31.11 5.31 6.82
CA ARG A 243 30.70 5.48 5.42
C ARG A 243 29.28 4.95 5.19
N PRO A 244 28.44 5.68 4.43
CA PRO A 244 27.09 5.26 4.11
C PRO A 244 27.03 4.06 3.16
N ASN A 245 28.15 3.47 2.79
CA ASN A 245 28.25 2.45 1.75
C ASN A 245 28.24 1.01 2.26
N PHE A 246 27.55 0.71 3.35
CA PHE A 246 27.23 -0.66 3.81
C PHE A 246 28.40 -1.66 3.91
N TYR A 247 29.63 -1.19 4.17
CA TYR A 247 30.79 -2.05 4.28
C TYR A 247 30.88 -2.69 5.67
N ASN A 248 30.50 -3.93 5.77
CA ASN A 248 30.53 -4.67 7.04
C ASN A 248 31.52 -5.84 7.00
N SER A 249 32.77 -5.58 6.62
CA SER A 249 33.80 -6.63 6.62
C SER A 249 33.96 -7.29 8.00
N LYS A 250 33.87 -6.51 9.08
CA LYS A 250 33.94 -7.04 10.45
C LYS A 250 32.72 -7.87 10.82
N VAL A 251 31.51 -7.38 10.52
CA VAL A 251 30.26 -8.12 10.77
C VAL A 251 30.23 -9.40 9.95
N TYR A 252 30.59 -9.35 8.66
CA TYR A 252 30.70 -10.53 7.82
C TYR A 252 31.68 -11.54 8.43
N SER A 253 32.87 -11.09 8.80
CA SER A 253 33.88 -11.94 9.42
C SER A 253 33.39 -12.58 10.73
N LEU A 254 32.70 -11.83 11.59
CA LEU A 254 32.12 -12.37 12.83
C LEU A 254 31.05 -13.42 12.56
N LEU A 255 30.25 -13.24 11.52
CA LEU A 255 29.14 -14.13 11.21
C LEU A 255 29.54 -15.39 10.43
N THR A 256 30.68 -15.36 9.71
CA THR A 256 31.14 -16.46 8.85
C THR A 256 32.41 -17.14 9.36
N ASN A 257 33.33 -16.44 10.03
CA ASN A 257 34.64 -16.94 10.41
C ASN A 257 34.71 -17.40 11.88
N GLY A 258 33.83 -18.27 12.28
CA GLY A 258 33.83 -18.77 13.66
C GLY A 258 33.46 -20.24 13.78
N SER A 259 33.54 -20.79 14.98
CA SER A 259 33.10 -22.13 15.30
C SER A 259 31.58 -22.32 15.22
N LYS A 260 30.82 -21.20 15.13
CA LYS A 260 29.36 -21.21 15.02
C LYS A 260 28.95 -21.13 13.55
N PRO A 261 27.96 -21.92 13.09
CA PRO A 261 27.46 -21.82 11.71
C PRO A 261 26.86 -20.45 11.43
N THR A 262 26.93 -20.03 10.18
CA THR A 262 26.23 -18.82 9.73
C THR A 262 24.75 -18.89 10.07
N PRO A 263 24.14 -17.82 10.62
CA PRO A 263 22.71 -17.82 10.93
C PRO A 263 21.86 -18.07 9.68
N SER A 264 20.91 -19.01 9.77
CA SER A 264 20.07 -19.41 8.62
C SER A 264 19.11 -18.32 8.11
N TYR A 265 18.86 -17.30 8.92
CA TYR A 265 18.03 -16.13 8.54
C TYR A 265 18.80 -15.05 7.79
N LEU A 266 20.13 -15.22 7.55
CA LEU A 266 20.97 -14.27 6.84
C LEU A 266 21.41 -14.83 5.50
N ASN A 267 21.39 -13.98 4.50
CA ASN A 267 22.06 -14.16 3.23
C ASN A 267 23.21 -13.14 3.12
N PHE A 268 24.08 -13.33 2.14
CA PHE A 268 25.15 -12.39 1.83
C PHE A 268 25.17 -12.07 0.35
N GLU A 269 25.24 -10.79 0.04
CA GLU A 269 25.38 -10.31 -1.33
C GLU A 269 26.77 -9.74 -1.55
N SER A 270 27.37 -10.07 -2.71
CA SER A 270 28.65 -9.48 -3.12
C SER A 270 28.45 -8.04 -3.58
N TYR A 271 29.24 -7.16 -3.07
CA TYR A 271 29.31 -5.77 -3.50
C TYR A 271 30.74 -5.41 -3.92
N VAL A 272 30.86 -4.87 -5.13
CA VAL A 272 32.13 -4.39 -5.64
C VAL A 272 32.35 -2.96 -5.20
N GLN A 273 33.36 -2.71 -4.41
CA GLN A 273 33.74 -1.37 -3.98
C GLN A 273 34.30 -0.55 -5.15
N PRO A 274 34.32 0.80 -5.06
CA PRO A 274 34.96 1.65 -6.07
C PRO A 274 36.45 1.35 -6.29
N ASP A 275 37.12 0.72 -5.30
CA ASP A 275 38.50 0.25 -5.36
C ASP A 275 38.67 -1.19 -5.88
N ASN A 276 37.61 -1.74 -6.51
CA ASN A 276 37.50 -3.10 -7.05
C ASN A 276 37.61 -4.24 -6.03
N LYS A 277 37.48 -3.97 -4.74
CA LYS A 277 37.41 -5.01 -3.73
C LYS A 277 36.00 -5.57 -3.63
N ASN A 278 35.88 -6.89 -3.66
CA ASN A 278 34.63 -7.58 -3.34
C ASN A 278 34.47 -7.71 -1.84
N ILE A 279 33.35 -7.21 -1.34
CA ILE A 279 32.93 -7.43 0.03
C ILE A 279 31.58 -8.17 0.04
N GLN A 280 31.34 -8.86 1.14
CA GLN A 280 30.06 -9.53 1.38
C GLN A 280 29.25 -8.70 2.38
N ILE A 281 28.02 -8.36 1.99
CA ILE A 281 27.11 -7.58 2.81
C ILE A 281 26.02 -8.49 3.36
N PRO A 282 25.75 -8.48 4.67
CA PRO A 282 24.61 -9.20 5.22
C PRO A 282 23.29 -8.67 4.64
N VAL A 283 22.45 -9.59 4.20
CA VAL A 283 21.13 -9.29 3.63
C VAL A 283 20.09 -10.13 4.35
N VAL A 284 18.97 -9.51 4.64
CA VAL A 284 17.82 -10.17 5.25
C VAL A 284 16.62 -10.11 4.32
N ASP A 285 15.88 -11.20 4.26
CA ASP A 285 14.61 -11.24 3.56
C ASP A 285 13.53 -10.65 4.48
N ILE A 286 12.79 -9.69 3.96
CA ILE A 286 11.70 -9.03 4.66
C ILE A 286 10.41 -9.41 3.96
N GLN A 287 9.49 -9.92 4.75
CA GLN A 287 8.13 -10.17 4.32
C GLN A 287 7.19 -9.32 5.14
N SER A 288 6.27 -8.65 4.48
CA SER A 288 5.23 -7.85 5.10
C SER A 288 3.88 -8.28 4.59
N GLU A 289 2.89 -8.24 5.46
CA GLU A 289 1.49 -8.43 5.10
C GLU A 289 0.84 -7.06 4.96
N PHE A 290 -0.09 -6.95 4.04
CA PHE A 290 -0.87 -5.73 3.86
C PHE A 290 -2.32 -6.04 3.60
N SER A 291 -3.16 -5.05 3.86
CA SER A 291 -4.56 -5.01 3.47
C SER A 291 -4.95 -3.58 3.12
N GLY A 292 -6.02 -3.44 2.35
CA GLY A 292 -6.47 -2.11 1.97
C GLY A 292 -7.79 -2.11 1.21
N GLU A 293 -8.19 -0.91 0.86
CA GLU A 293 -9.32 -0.63 -0.02
C GLU A 293 -8.82 0.30 -1.13
N GLY A 294 -9.01 -0.10 -2.38
CA GLY A 294 -8.54 0.69 -3.52
C GLY A 294 -8.74 -0.03 -4.85
N GLY A 295 -8.22 0.55 -5.93
CA GLY A 295 -8.42 0.00 -7.26
C GLY A 295 -9.89 -0.01 -7.64
N HIS A 296 -10.39 1.10 -8.15
CA HIS A 296 -11.81 1.31 -8.35
C HIS A 296 -12.34 0.64 -9.63
N TYR A 297 -13.48 -0.02 -9.49
CA TYR A 297 -14.34 -0.41 -10.61
C TYR A 297 -15.43 0.63 -10.78
N SER A 298 -15.57 1.17 -11.99
CA SER A 298 -16.64 2.11 -12.33
C SER A 298 -17.40 1.65 -13.56
N GLU A 299 -18.72 1.78 -13.52
CA GLU A 299 -19.60 1.43 -14.63
C GLU A 299 -20.81 2.34 -14.65
N ILE A 300 -21.40 2.51 -15.84
CA ILE A 300 -22.62 3.28 -16.04
C ILE A 300 -23.78 2.32 -16.24
N TYR A 301 -24.83 2.55 -15.48
CA TYR A 301 -26.11 1.84 -15.57
C TYR A 301 -27.20 2.78 -16.05
N VAL A 302 -28.20 2.17 -16.66
CA VAL A 302 -29.41 2.82 -17.12
C VAL A 302 -30.62 2.16 -16.50
N LYS A 303 -31.41 2.92 -15.77
CA LYS A 303 -32.74 2.51 -15.32
C LYS A 303 -33.76 3.05 -16.27
N ALA A 304 -34.46 2.17 -17.00
CA ALA A 304 -35.57 2.52 -17.87
C ALA A 304 -36.88 2.15 -17.14
N THR A 305 -37.73 3.16 -16.91
CA THR A 305 -39.00 3.02 -16.20
C THR A 305 -40.11 3.42 -17.14
N PRO A 306 -41.01 2.47 -17.59
CA PRO A 306 -42.16 2.82 -18.38
C PRO A 306 -43.04 3.82 -17.64
N ILE A 307 -43.49 4.88 -18.32
CA ILE A 307 -44.29 5.93 -17.70
C ILE A 307 -45.63 5.36 -17.21
N ASP A 308 -46.25 4.46 -18.01
CA ASP A 308 -47.56 3.87 -17.72
C ASP A 308 -47.50 2.65 -16.79
N ALA A 309 -46.30 2.11 -16.52
CA ALA A 309 -46.08 0.94 -15.68
C ALA A 309 -44.78 1.05 -14.87
N PRO A 310 -44.69 1.96 -13.88
CA PRO A 310 -43.44 2.22 -13.15
C PRO A 310 -42.87 1.00 -12.40
N ASN A 311 -43.70 0.05 -12.06
CA ASN A 311 -43.32 -1.21 -11.42
C ASN A 311 -42.58 -2.19 -12.35
N LYS A 312 -42.59 -1.92 -13.65
CA LYS A 312 -41.85 -2.72 -14.64
C LYS A 312 -40.51 -2.11 -15.04
N SER A 313 -39.91 -1.32 -14.16
CA SER A 313 -38.61 -0.73 -14.43
C SER A 313 -37.53 -1.81 -14.55
N ILE A 314 -36.60 -1.60 -15.47
CA ILE A 314 -35.40 -2.43 -15.69
C ILE A 314 -34.17 -1.62 -15.51
N THR A 315 -33.13 -2.22 -14.92
CA THR A 315 -31.81 -1.62 -14.79
C THR A 315 -30.77 -2.48 -15.51
N LEU A 316 -30.05 -1.87 -16.42
CA LEU A 316 -29.09 -2.55 -17.29
C LEU A 316 -27.76 -1.78 -17.32
N PRO A 317 -26.62 -2.47 -17.52
CA PRO A 317 -25.39 -1.80 -17.94
C PRO A 317 -25.62 -1.01 -19.22
N LEU A 318 -24.93 0.13 -19.35
CA LEU A 318 -25.11 1.04 -20.50
C LEU A 318 -24.98 0.33 -21.85
N LYS A 319 -23.96 -0.51 -22.02
CA LYS A 319 -23.75 -1.24 -23.28
C LYS A 319 -24.92 -2.15 -23.63
N GLU A 320 -25.49 -2.84 -22.64
CA GLU A 320 -26.63 -3.70 -22.85
C GLU A 320 -27.90 -2.89 -23.18
N TYR A 321 -28.12 -1.78 -22.46
CA TYR A 321 -29.21 -0.86 -22.76
C TYR A 321 -29.16 -0.36 -24.21
N GLN A 322 -27.98 0.15 -24.62
CA GLN A 322 -27.78 0.64 -25.98
C GLN A 322 -28.02 -0.45 -27.03
N ASN A 323 -27.55 -1.66 -26.78
CA ASN A 323 -27.76 -2.80 -27.69
C ASN A 323 -29.25 -3.18 -27.80
N ARG A 324 -30.00 -3.19 -26.68
CA ARG A 324 -31.46 -3.46 -26.71
C ARG A 324 -32.23 -2.39 -27.49
N VAL A 325 -31.91 -1.11 -27.21
CA VAL A 325 -32.56 0.01 -27.94
C VAL A 325 -32.26 -0.06 -29.44
N ALA A 326 -31.01 -0.27 -29.84
CA ALA A 326 -30.62 -0.37 -31.24
C ALA A 326 -31.27 -1.52 -31.98
N LYS A 327 -31.54 -2.62 -31.29
CA LYS A 327 -32.22 -3.81 -31.86
C LYS A 327 -33.75 -3.81 -31.71
N GLY A 328 -34.31 -2.76 -31.11
CA GLY A 328 -35.75 -2.70 -30.85
C GLY A 328 -36.24 -3.76 -29.84
N LEU A 329 -35.34 -4.26 -28.99
CA LEU A 329 -35.69 -5.25 -27.97
C LEU A 329 -36.45 -4.60 -26.80
N PRO A 330 -37.30 -5.37 -26.08
CA PRO A 330 -37.96 -4.86 -24.88
C PRO A 330 -37.00 -4.36 -23.81
N LEU A 331 -37.39 -3.25 -23.17
CA LEU A 331 -36.72 -2.71 -21.99
C LEU A 331 -37.50 -3.07 -20.74
#